data_a11c61b0c6507e0207ff060ba7e911a5
#
_entry.id   a11c61b0c6507e0207ff060ba7e911a5
#
_cell.length_a   1.000
_cell.length_b   1.000
_cell.length_c   1.000
_cell.angle_alpha   90.00
_cell.angle_beta   90.00
_cell.angle_gamma   90.00
#
_symmetry.space_group_name_H-M   'P 1'
#
loop_
_entity.id
_entity.type
_entity.pdbx_description
1 polymer ?
#
loop_
_entity_poly.entity_id
_entity_poly.type
_entity_poly.pdbx_seq_one_letter_code
_entity_poly.pdbx_strand_id
1 'polypeptide(L)'
;MPAPIAVSPLEALAAVTGKIKQGTVERIDIESAAGRYLAEPLHGAARSAGQPADPPGVLRSSCDGYALPDGCGAGDRLSLIEEQADPETPGDRRIPSGSAIRVEAGDLLPGKAWGVLPADDGTLLGTGKLRVERLPQAGEGVLGRDVGKPMIFETGSLLSTRHQAYLLAAGVEKVCVHTPPRVGMLLLGDELTDLKTDLETGQVHDLNGYWLRDAIEDLGLEVISLGISEDGPAGLRKHLVRCHTRQVDVLILSGGTGSGITDRTAEAIQELNGNVLFEKLSLHGCDSLVFGKLNNMDVLGLSGLPLNCSAAFDLFCRPLLLARSGASKGYWNWACMTYLDEILAPLPPLDNRPEDWCLQVGKLSDHSPEALTQPRVKTWNPETLFSPVAAGSEGWVLRPPEPEGKPVFFARQQ
;
A
#
# COMPACT_ATOMS: atom_id res chain seq x y z
N MET A 1 -23.52 -27.88 21.84
CA MET A 1 -23.23 -26.81 20.84
C MET A 1 -22.70 -27.48 19.59
N PRO A 2 -22.99 -27.00 18.37
CA PRO A 2 -22.32 -27.49 17.19
C PRO A 2 -20.81 -27.26 17.35
N ALA A 3 -19.99 -28.08 16.68
CA ALA A 3 -18.54 -27.89 16.70
C ALA A 3 -18.18 -26.51 16.10
N PRO A 4 -17.18 -25.80 16.65
CA PRO A 4 -16.76 -24.51 16.13
C PRO A 4 -16.35 -24.64 14.65
N ILE A 5 -16.70 -23.65 13.85
CA ILE A 5 -16.37 -23.61 12.42
C ILE A 5 -14.88 -23.29 12.29
N ALA A 6 -14.08 -24.32 11.98
CA ALA A 6 -12.64 -24.17 11.72
C ALA A 6 -12.39 -24.09 10.21
N VAL A 7 -11.51 -23.19 9.82
CA VAL A 7 -11.15 -22.95 8.39
C VAL A 7 -9.64 -22.91 8.23
N SER A 8 -9.15 -23.22 7.02
CA SER A 8 -7.76 -23.02 6.68
C SER A 8 -7.40 -21.54 6.56
N PRO A 9 -6.12 -21.14 6.65
CA PRO A 9 -5.71 -19.75 6.47
C PRO A 9 -6.15 -19.14 5.13
N LEU A 10 -6.16 -19.91 4.06
CA LEU A 10 -6.57 -19.44 2.74
C LEU A 10 -8.09 -19.19 2.66
N GLU A 11 -8.88 -20.08 3.26
CA GLU A 11 -10.34 -19.89 3.39
C GLU A 11 -10.67 -18.70 4.27
N ALA A 12 -9.93 -18.51 5.38
CA ALA A 12 -10.08 -17.34 6.25
C ALA A 12 -9.77 -16.04 5.49
N LEU A 13 -8.65 -15.99 4.77
CA LEU A 13 -8.31 -14.82 3.94
C LEU A 13 -9.40 -14.56 2.89
N ALA A 14 -9.88 -15.58 2.22
CA ALA A 14 -10.97 -15.46 1.26
C ALA A 14 -12.27 -14.96 1.92
N ALA A 15 -12.57 -15.40 3.15
CA ALA A 15 -13.74 -14.97 3.90
C ALA A 15 -13.65 -13.49 4.32
N VAL A 16 -12.49 -13.06 4.86
CA VAL A 16 -12.30 -11.67 5.32
C VAL A 16 -12.18 -10.69 4.17
N THR A 17 -11.64 -11.10 3.01
CA THR A 17 -11.47 -10.24 1.83
C THR A 17 -12.51 -10.48 0.73
N GLY A 18 -13.44 -11.37 0.92
CA GLY A 18 -14.46 -11.78 -0.05
C GLY A 18 -15.47 -10.68 -0.37
N LYS A 19 -16.70 -10.84 0.03
CA LYS A 19 -17.77 -9.85 -0.21
C LYS A 19 -17.62 -8.63 0.70
N ILE A 20 -16.59 -7.80 0.44
CA ILE A 20 -16.33 -6.58 1.22
C ILE A 20 -17.18 -5.44 0.68
N LYS A 21 -17.85 -4.74 1.60
CA LYS A 21 -18.42 -3.44 1.32
C LYS A 21 -17.32 -2.39 1.50
N GLN A 22 -16.78 -1.89 0.41
CA GLN A 22 -15.86 -0.75 0.42
C GLN A 22 -16.54 0.49 0.99
N GLY A 23 -15.76 1.45 1.46
CA GLY A 23 -16.25 2.75 1.86
C GLY A 23 -17.01 3.46 0.74
N THR A 24 -17.84 4.41 1.08
CA THR A 24 -18.54 5.24 0.09
C THR A 24 -17.55 6.00 -0.76
N VAL A 25 -17.94 6.31 -2.00
CA VAL A 25 -17.11 7.14 -2.88
C VAL A 25 -17.34 8.61 -2.54
N GLU A 26 -16.26 9.35 -2.35
CA GLU A 26 -16.28 10.79 -2.16
C GLU A 26 -15.32 11.48 -3.13
N ARG A 27 -15.66 12.72 -3.51
CA ARG A 27 -14.81 13.54 -4.37
C ARG A 27 -14.12 14.60 -3.53
N ILE A 28 -12.80 14.50 -3.44
CA ILE A 28 -11.97 15.36 -2.60
C ILE A 28 -10.96 16.14 -3.43
N ASP A 29 -10.41 17.21 -2.86
CA ASP A 29 -9.30 17.94 -3.45
C ASP A 29 -8.05 17.08 -3.44
N ILE A 30 -7.25 17.15 -4.51
CA ILE A 30 -6.05 16.30 -4.68
C ILE A 30 -5.06 16.50 -3.53
N GLU A 31 -4.97 17.68 -2.95
CA GLU A 31 -4.10 18.00 -1.81
C GLU A 31 -4.42 17.17 -0.56
N SER A 32 -5.67 16.71 -0.42
CA SER A 32 -6.15 15.89 0.69
C SER A 32 -6.17 14.39 0.36
N ALA A 33 -5.67 13.98 -0.82
CA ALA A 33 -5.83 12.62 -1.32
C ALA A 33 -4.68 11.66 -0.97
N ALA A 34 -3.59 12.13 -0.33
CA ALA A 34 -2.51 11.24 0.10
C ALA A 34 -3.02 10.17 1.08
N GLY A 35 -2.58 8.93 0.90
CA GLY A 35 -3.03 7.81 1.72
C GLY A 35 -4.41 7.25 1.35
N ARG A 36 -5.08 7.81 0.33
CA ARG A 36 -6.40 7.38 -0.11
C ARG A 36 -6.31 6.48 -1.33
N TYR A 37 -7.30 5.59 -1.49
CA TYR A 37 -7.40 4.68 -2.63
C TYR A 37 -8.40 5.20 -3.65
N LEU A 38 -8.00 5.21 -4.92
CA LEU A 38 -8.85 5.67 -6.02
C LEU A 38 -10.09 4.77 -6.18
N ALA A 39 -11.27 5.40 -6.25
CA ALA A 39 -12.53 4.73 -6.54
C ALA A 39 -12.78 4.57 -8.03
N GLU A 40 -12.16 5.39 -8.86
CA GLU A 40 -12.29 5.40 -10.32
C GLU A 40 -10.90 5.50 -10.96
N PRO A 41 -10.70 4.93 -12.16
CA PRO A 41 -9.44 5.05 -12.87
C PRO A 41 -9.19 6.51 -13.25
N LEU A 42 -7.96 6.97 -13.07
CA LEU A 42 -7.57 8.33 -13.38
C LEU A 42 -6.66 8.36 -14.59
N HIS A 43 -7.07 9.09 -15.62
CA HIS A 43 -6.27 9.32 -16.82
C HIS A 43 -5.60 10.68 -16.72
N GLY A 44 -4.27 10.70 -16.57
CA GLY A 44 -3.48 11.94 -16.59
C GLY A 44 -2.87 12.15 -17.97
N ALA A 45 -3.19 13.25 -18.63
CA ALA A 45 -2.32 13.73 -19.69
C ALA A 45 -1.04 14.24 -19.03
N ALA A 46 0.13 13.68 -19.40
CA ALA A 46 1.38 14.20 -18.90
C ALA A 46 1.54 15.65 -19.37
N ARG A 47 1.49 16.57 -18.42
CA ARG A 47 1.74 17.99 -18.61
C ARG A 47 3.06 18.32 -17.94
N SER A 48 3.80 19.29 -18.50
CA SER A 48 5.00 19.80 -17.87
C SER A 48 4.70 20.39 -16.51
N ALA A 49 5.40 19.97 -15.50
CA ALA A 49 5.18 20.36 -14.12
C ALA A 49 5.30 21.88 -13.94
N GLY A 50 4.30 22.49 -13.27
CA GLY A 50 4.41 23.84 -12.71
C GLY A 50 4.08 24.99 -13.63
N GLN A 51 3.52 24.75 -14.81
CA GLN A 51 3.10 25.84 -15.72
C GLN A 51 1.62 25.77 -16.05
N PRO A 52 0.98 26.93 -16.40
CA PRO A 52 -0.38 26.93 -16.92
C PRO A 52 -0.49 25.91 -18.05
N ALA A 53 -1.63 25.25 -18.14
CA ALA A 53 -1.87 24.24 -19.16
C ALA A 53 -1.62 24.82 -20.55
N ASP A 54 -0.48 24.45 -21.14
CA ASP A 54 -0.20 24.82 -22.52
C ASP A 54 -1.26 24.18 -23.43
N PRO A 55 -1.75 24.88 -24.42
CA PRO A 55 -2.64 24.31 -25.43
C PRO A 55 -1.99 23.10 -26.12
N PRO A 56 -2.78 22.15 -26.66
CA PRO A 56 -2.25 21.06 -27.44
C PRO A 56 -1.33 21.57 -28.55
N GLY A 57 -0.12 20.97 -28.66
CA GLY A 57 0.87 21.34 -29.66
C GLY A 57 1.93 22.36 -29.23
N VAL A 58 1.81 22.93 -28.03
CA VAL A 58 2.84 23.78 -27.45
C VAL A 58 4.03 22.90 -27.01
N LEU A 59 5.22 23.29 -27.44
CA LEU A 59 6.48 22.63 -27.11
C LEU A 59 7.32 23.51 -26.18
N ARG A 60 8.02 22.88 -25.20
CA ARG A 60 8.95 23.57 -24.31
C ARG A 60 10.29 22.87 -24.25
N SER A 61 11.33 23.64 -23.91
CA SER A 61 12.65 23.05 -23.66
C SER A 61 12.71 22.35 -22.32
N SER A 62 13.33 21.16 -22.27
CA SER A 62 13.58 20.44 -21.01
C SER A 62 14.93 20.80 -20.36
N CYS A 63 15.78 21.52 -21.08
CA CYS A 63 17.14 21.88 -20.64
C CYS A 63 17.57 23.21 -21.27
N ASP A 64 18.59 23.81 -20.67
CA ASP A 64 19.28 24.96 -21.27
C ASP A 64 20.06 24.50 -22.50
N GLY A 65 19.97 25.24 -23.59
CA GLY A 65 20.63 24.84 -24.82
C GLY A 65 20.20 25.60 -26.06
N TYR A 66 20.11 24.88 -27.18
CA TYR A 66 19.82 25.46 -28.49
C TYR A 66 18.75 24.63 -29.20
N ALA A 67 17.63 25.25 -29.52
CA ALA A 67 16.61 24.63 -30.36
C ALA A 67 17.09 24.57 -31.81
N LEU A 68 17.05 23.38 -32.41
CA LEU A 68 17.53 23.12 -33.77
C LEU A 68 16.37 22.90 -34.74
N PRO A 69 16.52 23.34 -36.03
CA PRO A 69 15.58 22.97 -37.09
C PRO A 69 15.79 21.52 -37.54
N ASP A 70 14.84 21.00 -38.30
CA ASP A 70 14.97 19.74 -39.01
C ASP A 70 16.07 19.86 -40.12
N GLY A 71 16.78 18.76 -40.35
CA GLY A 71 17.82 18.67 -41.38
C GLY A 71 19.21 19.17 -40.99
N CYS A 72 19.46 19.40 -39.69
CA CYS A 72 20.81 19.69 -39.17
C CYS A 72 21.64 18.41 -39.06
N GLY A 73 22.96 18.58 -39.15
CA GLY A 73 23.97 17.53 -38.95
C GLY A 73 24.99 17.86 -37.87
N ALA A 74 25.65 16.83 -37.33
CA ALA A 74 26.79 17.03 -36.45
C ALA A 74 27.93 17.70 -37.26
N GLY A 75 28.58 18.73 -36.69
CA GLY A 75 29.58 19.55 -37.33
C GLY A 75 29.03 20.81 -38.00
N ASP A 76 27.73 20.97 -38.18
CA ASP A 76 27.12 22.14 -38.79
C ASP A 76 27.39 23.41 -37.97
N ARG A 77 27.46 24.53 -38.69
CA ARG A 77 27.62 25.88 -38.12
C ARG A 77 26.34 26.68 -38.34
N LEU A 78 25.58 26.85 -37.30
CA LEU A 78 24.30 27.53 -37.32
C LEU A 78 24.43 28.97 -36.81
N SER A 79 23.68 29.88 -37.39
CA SER A 79 23.61 31.27 -36.90
C SER A 79 22.66 31.34 -35.70
N LEU A 80 23.11 31.91 -34.59
CA LEU A 80 22.24 32.15 -33.45
C LEU A 80 21.29 33.31 -33.72
N ILE A 81 20.01 33.09 -33.53
CA ILE A 81 18.97 34.11 -33.62
C ILE A 81 18.33 34.30 -32.24
N GLU A 82 18.07 35.56 -31.87
CA GLU A 82 17.49 35.94 -30.58
C GLU A 82 15.94 36.00 -30.66
N GLU A 83 15.34 35.05 -31.35
CA GLU A 83 13.89 35.07 -31.53
C GLU A 83 13.22 34.16 -30.52
N GLN A 84 12.51 34.72 -29.51
CA GLN A 84 11.67 33.95 -28.59
C GLN A 84 10.36 33.54 -29.27
N ALA A 85 9.83 32.36 -28.91
CA ALA A 85 8.51 31.95 -29.36
C ALA A 85 7.44 32.89 -28.80
N ASP A 86 6.51 33.33 -29.65
CA ASP A 86 5.38 34.17 -29.26
C ASP A 86 4.37 33.34 -28.46
N PRO A 87 4.05 33.73 -27.23
CA PRO A 87 3.05 33.05 -26.41
C PRO A 87 1.66 32.98 -27.02
N GLU A 88 1.31 33.95 -27.89
CA GLU A 88 -0.04 34.04 -28.51
C GLU A 88 -0.18 33.16 -29.75
N THR A 89 0.94 32.79 -30.39
CA THR A 89 0.95 31.91 -31.57
C THR A 89 1.99 30.77 -31.46
N PRO A 90 1.90 29.92 -30.45
CA PRO A 90 2.94 28.96 -30.10
C PRO A 90 2.93 27.75 -31.03
N GLY A 91 3.15 27.73 -32.19
CA GLY A 91 3.14 26.53 -33.05
C GLY A 91 3.37 26.78 -34.53
N ASP A 92 3.23 28.01 -35.00
CA ASP A 92 3.25 28.32 -36.42
C ASP A 92 4.64 28.69 -36.95
N ARG A 93 5.62 28.99 -36.09
CA ARG A 93 6.95 29.41 -36.46
C ARG A 93 7.91 28.24 -36.64
N ARG A 94 8.70 28.32 -37.69
CA ARG A 94 9.81 27.38 -37.97
C ARG A 94 11.15 28.05 -37.69
N ILE A 95 12.06 27.29 -37.10
CA ILE A 95 13.46 27.73 -37.06
C ILE A 95 13.98 27.74 -38.48
N PRO A 96 14.54 28.88 -38.99
CA PRO A 96 15.07 28.93 -40.33
C PRO A 96 16.24 27.93 -40.52
N SER A 97 16.33 27.33 -41.70
CA SER A 97 17.45 26.43 -41.98
C SER A 97 18.78 27.17 -41.82
N GLY A 98 19.76 26.53 -41.21
CA GLY A 98 21.06 27.14 -40.89
C GLY A 98 21.05 28.07 -39.66
N SER A 99 19.97 28.10 -38.89
CA SER A 99 19.86 28.88 -37.65
C SER A 99 19.55 28.01 -36.47
N ALA A 100 19.84 28.50 -35.25
CA ALA A 100 19.47 27.90 -33.98
C ALA A 100 18.99 29.00 -33.04
N ILE A 101 18.10 28.66 -32.11
CA ILE A 101 17.58 29.57 -31.11
C ILE A 101 18.12 29.14 -29.74
N ARG A 102 18.71 30.08 -28.98
CA ARG A 102 19.09 29.84 -27.61
C ARG A 102 17.85 29.74 -26.75
N VAL A 103 17.75 28.71 -25.91
CA VAL A 103 16.62 28.44 -25.03
C VAL A 103 17.10 28.05 -23.64
N GLU A 104 16.27 28.37 -22.63
CA GLU A 104 16.44 27.93 -21.26
C GLU A 104 15.41 26.83 -20.95
N ALA A 105 15.64 26.06 -19.91
CA ALA A 105 14.69 25.05 -19.47
C ALA A 105 13.33 25.68 -19.15
N GLY A 106 12.26 25.18 -19.78
CA GLY A 106 10.92 25.72 -19.67
C GLY A 106 10.50 26.72 -20.75
N ASP A 107 11.44 27.22 -21.58
CA ASP A 107 11.11 28.14 -22.66
C ASP A 107 10.21 27.51 -23.71
N LEU A 108 9.33 28.32 -24.28
CA LEU A 108 8.51 27.94 -25.43
C LEU A 108 9.38 27.68 -26.65
N LEU A 109 9.13 26.56 -27.29
CA LEU A 109 9.82 26.18 -28.53
C LEU A 109 8.94 26.46 -29.76
N PRO A 110 9.54 26.81 -30.90
CA PRO A 110 8.83 26.79 -32.16
C PRO A 110 8.25 25.39 -32.46
N GLY A 111 7.03 25.34 -32.98
CA GLY A 111 6.27 24.08 -33.12
C GLY A 111 6.90 23.00 -34.02
N LYS A 112 7.97 23.33 -34.73
CA LYS A 112 8.75 22.41 -35.59
C LYS A 112 10.23 22.33 -35.23
N ALA A 113 10.57 22.62 -33.96
CA ALA A 113 11.90 22.33 -33.48
C ALA A 113 12.18 20.82 -33.59
N TRP A 114 13.32 20.44 -34.18
CA TRP A 114 13.74 19.03 -34.27
C TRP A 114 14.06 18.43 -32.93
N GLY A 115 14.81 19.19 -32.14
CA GLY A 115 15.24 18.86 -30.78
C GLY A 115 15.92 20.05 -30.14
N VAL A 116 16.30 19.92 -28.88
CA VAL A 116 17.13 20.87 -28.15
C VAL A 116 18.52 20.25 -27.94
N LEU A 117 19.56 20.89 -28.45
CA LEU A 117 20.94 20.56 -28.17
C LEU A 117 21.28 21.11 -26.78
N PRO A 118 21.68 20.30 -25.79
CA PRO A 118 22.17 20.79 -24.51
C PRO A 118 23.33 21.79 -24.68
N ALA A 119 23.42 22.78 -23.82
CA ALA A 119 24.44 23.82 -23.93
C ALA A 119 25.86 23.27 -24.01
N ASP A 120 26.15 22.17 -23.30
CA ASP A 120 27.45 21.50 -23.26
C ASP A 120 27.80 20.75 -24.56
N ASP A 121 26.80 20.42 -25.38
CA ASP A 121 26.97 19.71 -26.68
C ASP A 121 27.11 20.66 -27.87
N GLY A 122 27.18 21.97 -27.61
CA GLY A 122 27.33 23.02 -28.61
C GLY A 122 28.53 23.95 -28.33
N THR A 123 29.33 24.26 -29.33
CA THR A 123 30.46 25.20 -29.19
C THR A 123 30.08 26.54 -29.82
N LEU A 124 30.09 27.62 -29.01
CA LEU A 124 29.91 28.99 -29.49
C LEU A 124 31.15 29.47 -30.18
N LEU A 125 31.01 29.88 -31.44
CA LEU A 125 32.07 30.49 -32.24
C LEU A 125 31.95 32.02 -32.13
N GLY A 126 33.07 32.73 -32.03
CA GLY A 126 33.15 34.16 -31.74
C GLY A 126 32.42 35.14 -32.71
N THR A 127 31.64 34.63 -33.64
CA THR A 127 30.87 35.36 -34.66
C THR A 127 29.35 35.20 -34.50
N GLY A 128 28.87 34.81 -33.29
CA GLY A 128 27.45 34.53 -33.08
C GLY A 128 26.94 33.26 -33.77
N LYS A 129 27.83 32.33 -33.97
CA LYS A 129 27.53 31.01 -34.57
C LYS A 129 27.69 29.91 -33.55
N LEU A 130 26.84 28.91 -33.67
CA LEU A 130 26.86 27.66 -32.92
C LEU A 130 27.42 26.57 -33.80
N ARG A 131 28.41 25.81 -33.33
CA ARG A 131 28.81 24.54 -33.88
C ARG A 131 28.12 23.43 -33.18
N VAL A 132 27.44 22.54 -33.88
CA VAL A 132 26.75 21.36 -33.36
C VAL A 132 27.77 20.24 -33.17
N GLU A 133 28.17 19.94 -31.95
CA GLU A 133 29.14 18.85 -31.69
C GLU A 133 28.46 17.48 -31.74
N ARG A 134 27.23 17.39 -31.22
CA ARG A 134 26.40 16.19 -31.27
C ARG A 134 25.00 16.55 -31.76
N LEU A 135 24.47 15.81 -32.73
CA LEU A 135 23.09 15.99 -33.14
C LEU A 135 22.15 15.33 -32.12
N PRO A 136 21.20 16.05 -31.49
CA PRO A 136 20.19 15.44 -30.66
C PRO A 136 19.27 14.51 -31.49
N GLN A 137 18.68 13.51 -30.84
CA GLN A 137 17.67 12.70 -31.50
C GLN A 137 16.38 13.55 -31.72
N ALA A 138 15.52 13.10 -32.64
CA ALA A 138 14.26 13.78 -32.90
C ALA A 138 13.40 13.85 -31.62
N GLY A 139 13.10 15.07 -31.15
CA GLY A 139 12.37 15.32 -29.92
C GLY A 139 13.19 15.28 -28.64
N GLU A 140 14.51 15.01 -28.72
CA GLU A 140 15.38 15.11 -27.55
C GLU A 140 15.38 16.54 -27.00
N GLY A 141 15.26 16.68 -25.67
CA GLY A 141 15.19 17.98 -25.02
C GLY A 141 13.88 18.75 -25.21
N VAL A 142 12.86 18.15 -25.83
CA VAL A 142 11.55 18.77 -26.09
C VAL A 142 10.49 18.18 -25.20
N LEU A 143 9.81 19.01 -24.41
CA LEU A 143 8.62 18.67 -23.65
C LEU A 143 7.36 19.04 -24.45
N GLY A 144 6.28 18.25 -24.28
CA GLY A 144 5.00 18.51 -24.97
C GLY A 144 4.83 17.81 -26.32
N ARG A 145 5.89 17.16 -26.88
CA ARG A 145 5.74 16.20 -27.97
C ARG A 145 5.29 14.89 -27.37
N ASP A 146 4.09 14.47 -27.72
CA ASP A 146 3.50 13.15 -27.47
C ASP A 146 4.21 12.39 -26.34
N VAL A 147 4.04 12.92 -25.13
CA VAL A 147 4.63 12.31 -23.94
C VAL A 147 3.86 11.05 -23.75
N GLY A 148 4.34 9.99 -24.31
CA GLY A 148 3.97 8.61 -24.15
C GLY A 148 2.58 8.34 -23.55
N LYS A 149 2.13 7.14 -23.58
CA LYS A 149 0.82 6.72 -23.06
C LYS A 149 0.40 7.51 -21.81
N PRO A 150 -0.81 8.05 -21.76
CA PRO A 150 -1.28 8.75 -20.57
C PRO A 150 -1.05 7.91 -19.33
N MET A 151 -0.53 8.51 -18.26
CA MET A 151 -0.36 7.80 -17.00
C MET A 151 -1.75 7.45 -16.50
N ILE A 152 -2.02 6.16 -16.40
CA ILE A 152 -3.30 5.62 -15.92
C ILE A 152 -3.06 5.15 -14.50
N PHE A 153 -3.78 5.75 -13.56
CA PHE A 153 -3.93 5.18 -12.23
C PHE A 153 -5.18 4.31 -12.24
N GLU A 154 -5.02 3.05 -11.92
CA GLU A 154 -6.14 2.12 -11.86
C GLU A 154 -6.96 2.33 -10.59
N THR A 155 -8.23 1.93 -10.64
CA THR A 155 -9.07 1.83 -9.44
C THR A 155 -8.38 0.99 -8.38
N GLY A 156 -8.43 1.44 -7.13
CA GLY A 156 -7.77 0.79 -5.99
C GLY A 156 -6.28 1.08 -5.88
N SER A 157 -5.75 2.01 -6.67
CA SER A 157 -4.38 2.52 -6.50
C SER A 157 -4.27 3.46 -5.31
N LEU A 158 -3.23 3.28 -4.49
CA LEU A 158 -2.91 4.16 -3.38
C LEU A 158 -2.29 5.47 -3.91
N LEU A 159 -2.86 6.60 -3.53
CA LEU A 159 -2.30 7.91 -3.85
C LEU A 159 -1.23 8.30 -2.81
N SER A 160 0.02 8.38 -3.25
CA SER A 160 1.13 8.94 -2.45
C SER A 160 1.24 10.46 -2.66
N THR A 161 2.03 11.13 -1.82
CA THR A 161 2.36 12.55 -2.01
C THR A 161 3.04 12.84 -3.34
N ARG A 162 3.83 11.89 -3.88
CA ARG A 162 4.39 11.99 -5.23
C ARG A 162 3.30 11.97 -6.30
N HIS A 163 2.32 11.08 -6.15
CA HIS A 163 1.20 11.00 -7.06
C HIS A 163 0.38 12.29 -7.05
N GLN A 164 0.18 12.91 -5.87
CA GLN A 164 -0.46 14.23 -5.78
C GLN A 164 0.29 15.29 -6.58
N ALA A 165 1.63 15.38 -6.43
CA ALA A 165 2.44 16.35 -7.17
C ALA A 165 2.33 16.15 -8.69
N TYR A 166 2.36 14.91 -9.18
CA TYR A 166 2.16 14.60 -10.60
C TYR A 166 0.78 14.98 -11.09
N LEU A 167 -0.26 14.69 -10.30
CA LEU A 167 -1.65 14.96 -10.68
C LEU A 167 -1.95 16.45 -10.68
N LEU A 168 -1.41 17.20 -9.70
CA LEU A 168 -1.48 18.68 -9.69
C LEU A 168 -0.80 19.26 -10.93
N ALA A 169 0.42 18.78 -11.25
CA ALA A 169 1.12 19.20 -12.47
C ALA A 169 0.33 18.86 -13.75
N ALA A 170 -0.45 17.78 -13.74
CA ALA A 170 -1.36 17.40 -14.82
C ALA A 170 -2.68 18.21 -14.82
N GLY A 171 -2.87 19.14 -13.88
CA GLY A 171 -4.08 19.95 -13.75
C GLY A 171 -5.28 19.22 -13.16
N VAL A 172 -5.03 18.14 -12.43
CA VAL A 172 -6.09 17.43 -11.70
C VAL A 172 -6.30 18.11 -10.35
N GLU A 173 -7.44 18.71 -10.14
CA GLU A 173 -7.79 19.40 -8.91
C GLU A 173 -8.50 18.49 -7.91
N LYS A 174 -9.31 17.55 -8.40
CA LYS A 174 -10.15 16.66 -7.57
C LYS A 174 -10.11 15.24 -8.07
N VAL A 175 -10.21 14.31 -7.12
CA VAL A 175 -10.23 12.87 -7.38
C VAL A 175 -11.37 12.18 -6.63
N CYS A 176 -11.86 11.07 -7.18
CA CYS A 176 -12.83 10.19 -6.53
C CYS A 176 -12.06 9.10 -5.77
N VAL A 177 -12.28 9.02 -4.47
CA VAL A 177 -11.63 8.07 -3.58
C VAL A 177 -12.65 7.37 -2.69
N HIS A 178 -12.26 6.22 -2.12
CA HIS A 178 -13.08 5.57 -1.11
C HIS A 178 -12.90 6.24 0.25
N THR A 179 -13.99 6.37 1.03
CA THR A 179 -13.89 6.75 2.45
C THR A 179 -13.20 5.64 3.23
N PRO A 180 -12.22 5.95 4.10
CA PRO A 180 -11.58 4.94 4.92
C PRO A 180 -12.57 4.36 5.93
N PRO A 181 -12.43 3.06 6.32
CA PRO A 181 -13.27 2.48 7.36
C PRO A 181 -12.98 3.10 8.72
N ARG A 182 -14.00 3.24 9.55
CA ARG A 182 -13.87 3.60 10.96
C ARG A 182 -13.57 2.36 11.77
N VAL A 183 -12.40 2.29 12.39
CA VAL A 183 -11.91 1.10 13.09
C VAL A 183 -12.12 1.26 14.59
N GLY A 184 -12.95 0.40 15.19
CA GLY A 184 -13.07 0.27 16.63
C GLY A 184 -12.04 -0.72 17.17
N MET A 185 -11.46 -0.43 18.32
CA MET A 185 -10.57 -1.33 19.04
C MET A 185 -11.04 -1.50 20.48
N LEU A 186 -11.21 -2.75 20.90
CA LEU A 186 -11.61 -3.13 22.25
C LEU A 186 -10.67 -4.22 22.78
N LEU A 187 -10.19 -4.03 23.99
CA LEU A 187 -9.33 -4.98 24.67
C LEU A 187 -10.13 -5.72 25.74
N LEU A 188 -9.93 -7.01 25.86
CA LEU A 188 -10.63 -7.89 26.77
C LEU A 188 -9.62 -8.57 27.71
N GLY A 189 -9.87 -8.49 29.00
CA GLY A 189 -9.08 -9.15 30.05
C GLY A 189 -9.17 -8.40 31.36
N ASP A 190 -9.56 -9.10 32.41
CA ASP A 190 -9.66 -8.56 33.77
C ASP A 190 -8.28 -8.26 34.35
N GLU A 191 -7.25 -8.91 33.81
CA GLU A 191 -5.83 -8.74 34.19
C GLU A 191 -5.19 -7.53 33.54
N LEU A 192 -5.80 -6.95 32.48
CA LEU A 192 -5.16 -5.90 31.66
C LEU A 192 -5.19 -4.55 32.36
N THR A 193 -4.07 -3.84 32.27
CA THR A 193 -3.95 -2.46 32.72
C THR A 193 -3.16 -1.62 31.73
N ASP A 194 -3.34 -0.30 31.79
CA ASP A 194 -2.60 0.65 30.95
C ASP A 194 -1.09 0.61 31.22
N LEU A 195 -0.27 0.83 30.19
CA LEU A 195 1.20 0.85 30.27
C LEU A 195 1.77 1.84 31.28
N LYS A 196 1.03 2.88 31.63
CA LYS A 196 1.46 3.94 32.56
C LYS A 196 1.06 3.66 34.00
N THR A 197 0.33 2.58 34.26
CA THR A 197 -0.14 2.20 35.59
C THR A 197 0.83 1.20 36.20
N ASP A 198 1.18 1.37 37.48
CA ASP A 198 1.96 0.37 38.21
C ASP A 198 1.18 -0.94 38.32
N LEU A 199 1.86 -2.06 38.10
CA LEU A 199 1.24 -3.38 38.13
C LEU A 199 0.95 -3.82 39.57
N GLU A 200 -0.29 -4.22 39.80
CA GLU A 200 -0.68 -4.98 40.98
C GLU A 200 -0.48 -6.50 40.74
N THR A 201 -0.53 -7.29 41.81
CA THR A 201 -0.37 -8.74 41.69
C THR A 201 -1.48 -9.32 40.83
N GLY A 202 -1.09 -10.02 39.77
CA GLY A 202 -2.01 -10.63 38.80
C GLY A 202 -2.37 -9.75 37.62
N GLN A 203 -1.89 -8.50 37.58
CA GLN A 203 -2.07 -7.65 36.41
C GLN A 203 -0.92 -7.75 35.41
N VAL A 204 -1.23 -7.46 34.15
CA VAL A 204 -0.28 -7.35 33.04
C VAL A 204 -0.59 -6.09 32.24
N HIS A 205 0.45 -5.49 31.68
CA HIS A 205 0.25 -4.35 30.79
C HIS A 205 -0.41 -4.77 29.46
N ASP A 206 -1.33 -3.92 28.99
CA ASP A 206 -1.84 -4.04 27.62
C ASP A 206 -0.78 -3.70 26.58
N LEU A 207 -0.21 -4.73 25.99
CA LEU A 207 0.77 -4.59 24.91
C LEU A 207 0.09 -4.64 23.54
N ASN A 208 -0.98 -5.41 23.41
CA ASN A 208 -1.67 -5.57 22.14
C ASN A 208 -2.37 -4.29 21.69
N GLY A 209 -3.06 -3.60 22.59
CA GLY A 209 -3.74 -2.36 22.26
C GLY A 209 -2.77 -1.24 21.87
N TYR A 210 -1.58 -1.25 22.46
CA TYR A 210 -0.54 -0.27 22.14
C TYR A 210 -0.09 -0.40 20.67
N TRP A 211 0.45 -1.58 20.28
CA TRP A 211 0.98 -1.75 18.94
C TRP A 211 -0.12 -1.89 17.87
N LEU A 212 -1.31 -2.45 18.19
CA LEU A 212 -2.44 -2.52 17.25
C LEU A 212 -2.88 -1.13 16.80
N ARG A 213 -2.91 -0.17 17.73
CA ARG A 213 -3.24 1.22 17.40
C ARG A 213 -2.27 1.76 16.36
N ASP A 214 -0.96 1.67 16.66
CA ASP A 214 0.07 2.17 15.76
C ASP A 214 0.00 1.45 14.39
N ALA A 215 -0.17 0.13 14.40
CA ALA A 215 -0.28 -0.65 13.15
C ALA A 215 -1.52 -0.28 12.29
N ILE A 216 -2.61 0.14 12.92
CA ILE A 216 -3.82 0.62 12.20
C ILE A 216 -3.60 2.05 11.71
N GLU A 217 -3.00 2.92 12.53
CA GLU A 217 -2.69 4.31 12.18
C GLU A 217 -1.66 4.40 11.04
N ASP A 218 -0.71 3.48 10.98
CA ASP A 218 0.25 3.33 9.87
C ASP A 218 -0.42 3.01 8.51
N LEU A 219 -1.64 2.45 8.54
CA LEU A 219 -2.47 2.28 7.35
C LEU A 219 -3.23 3.57 6.95
N GLY A 220 -3.02 4.68 7.67
CA GLY A 220 -3.75 5.93 7.48
C GLY A 220 -5.18 5.90 8.01
N LEU A 221 -5.51 5.00 8.95
CA LEU A 221 -6.85 4.81 9.49
C LEU A 221 -6.96 5.38 10.91
N GLU A 222 -8.13 5.94 11.23
CA GLU A 222 -8.45 6.42 12.56
C GLU A 222 -8.92 5.28 13.47
N VAL A 223 -8.34 5.21 14.68
CA VAL A 223 -8.72 4.22 15.70
C VAL A 223 -9.66 4.83 16.72
N ILE A 224 -10.85 4.24 16.84
CA ILE A 224 -11.81 4.54 17.90
C ILE A 224 -11.55 3.58 19.08
N SER A 225 -10.74 4.00 20.05
CA SER A 225 -10.51 3.20 21.23
C SER A 225 -11.79 3.09 22.09
N LEU A 226 -12.13 1.87 22.43
CA LEU A 226 -13.26 1.55 23.34
C LEU A 226 -12.77 1.23 24.75
N GLY A 227 -11.45 1.20 24.95
CA GLY A 227 -10.80 0.91 26.23
C GLY A 227 -10.63 -0.58 26.51
N ILE A 228 -10.37 -0.89 27.76
CA ILE A 228 -10.29 -2.25 28.29
C ILE A 228 -11.68 -2.58 28.88
N SER A 229 -12.19 -3.76 28.59
CA SER A 229 -13.44 -4.28 29.12
C SER A 229 -13.19 -5.53 29.94
N GLU A 230 -13.93 -5.68 31.01
CA GLU A 230 -13.98 -6.93 31.76
C GLU A 230 -14.40 -8.10 30.86
N ASP A 231 -13.90 -9.28 31.19
CA ASP A 231 -14.27 -10.52 30.55
C ASP A 231 -15.76 -10.83 30.79
N GLY A 232 -16.51 -11.01 29.73
CA GLY A 232 -17.89 -11.46 29.83
C GLY A 232 -18.78 -11.03 28.66
N PRO A 233 -19.82 -11.85 28.37
CA PRO A 233 -20.70 -11.58 27.22
C PRO A 233 -21.52 -10.30 27.38
N ALA A 234 -21.84 -9.90 28.61
CA ALA A 234 -22.62 -8.69 28.88
C ALA A 234 -21.81 -7.40 28.58
N GLY A 235 -20.52 -7.36 28.96
CA GLY A 235 -19.62 -6.26 28.66
C GLY A 235 -19.41 -6.14 27.17
N LEU A 236 -19.07 -7.24 26.50
CA LEU A 236 -18.86 -7.27 25.06
C LEU A 236 -20.09 -6.81 24.27
N ARG A 237 -21.29 -7.28 24.63
CA ARG A 237 -22.54 -6.86 24.01
C ARG A 237 -22.77 -5.35 24.12
N LYS A 238 -22.51 -4.76 25.29
CA LYS A 238 -22.62 -3.29 25.50
C LYS A 238 -21.69 -2.53 24.55
N HIS A 239 -20.47 -3.01 24.35
CA HIS A 239 -19.52 -2.39 23.43
C HIS A 239 -19.93 -2.58 21.97
N LEU A 240 -20.44 -3.74 21.55
CA LEU A 240 -20.96 -3.97 20.21
C LEU A 240 -22.10 -2.99 19.86
N VAL A 241 -23.02 -2.75 20.81
CA VAL A 241 -24.08 -1.74 20.63
C VAL A 241 -23.49 -0.33 20.51
N ARG A 242 -22.50 0.03 21.33
CA ARG A 242 -21.81 1.34 21.23
C ARG A 242 -21.09 1.52 19.89
N CYS A 243 -20.47 0.47 19.35
CA CYS A 243 -19.85 0.50 18.03
C CYS A 243 -20.86 0.83 16.93
N HIS A 244 -22.04 0.21 16.98
CA HIS A 244 -23.12 0.51 16.05
C HIS A 244 -23.54 2.00 16.11
N THR A 245 -23.72 2.55 17.31
CA THR A 245 -24.04 3.97 17.50
C THR A 245 -22.95 4.90 16.99
N ARG A 246 -21.69 4.49 17.07
CA ARG A 246 -20.53 5.26 16.59
C ARG A 246 -20.20 5.01 15.12
N GLN A 247 -21.02 4.22 14.42
CA GLN A 247 -20.83 3.87 13.01
C GLN A 247 -19.44 3.27 12.74
N VAL A 248 -19.01 2.35 13.62
CA VAL A 248 -17.78 1.57 13.40
C VAL A 248 -18.03 0.59 12.26
N ASP A 249 -17.11 0.55 11.30
CA ASP A 249 -17.16 -0.35 10.14
C ASP A 249 -16.45 -1.68 10.40
N VAL A 250 -15.35 -1.63 11.16
CA VAL A 250 -14.56 -2.79 11.56
C VAL A 250 -14.25 -2.70 13.04
N LEU A 251 -14.60 -3.73 13.79
CA LEU A 251 -14.25 -3.86 15.20
C LEU A 251 -13.19 -4.93 15.37
N ILE A 252 -12.07 -4.55 15.95
CA ILE A 252 -10.98 -5.46 16.33
C ILE A 252 -11.03 -5.64 17.85
N LEU A 253 -11.18 -6.90 18.28
CA LEU A 253 -11.14 -7.32 19.68
C LEU A 253 -9.81 -8.03 19.91
N SER A 254 -9.11 -7.74 20.99
CA SER A 254 -7.92 -8.47 21.40
C SER A 254 -7.95 -8.73 22.89
N GLY A 255 -7.57 -9.92 23.28
CA GLY A 255 -7.46 -10.32 24.67
C GLY A 255 -8.35 -11.50 25.04
N GLY A 256 -8.13 -11.98 26.25
CA GLY A 256 -8.92 -13.02 26.87
C GLY A 256 -8.73 -14.42 26.31
N THR A 257 -7.51 -14.88 26.12
CA THR A 257 -7.15 -16.23 25.64
C THR A 257 -7.16 -17.33 26.69
N GLY A 258 -8.03 -17.21 27.69
CA GLY A 258 -8.46 -18.42 28.38
C GLY A 258 -9.44 -19.16 27.47
N SER A 259 -9.34 -20.49 27.41
CA SER A 259 -10.19 -21.41 26.65
C SER A 259 -11.69 -21.02 26.72
N GLY A 260 -12.18 -20.10 25.90
CA GLY A 260 -13.58 -19.70 25.91
C GLY A 260 -13.92 -18.30 25.41
N ILE A 261 -12.97 -17.40 25.14
CA ILE A 261 -13.33 -16.03 24.71
C ILE A 261 -13.60 -15.95 23.22
N THR A 262 -12.92 -16.74 22.39
CA THR A 262 -13.33 -16.93 21.01
C THR A 262 -14.78 -17.38 20.92
N ASP A 263 -15.17 -18.33 21.79
CA ASP A 263 -16.55 -18.80 21.89
C ASP A 263 -17.50 -17.67 22.33
N ARG A 264 -17.08 -16.76 23.22
CA ARG A 264 -17.91 -15.63 23.68
C ARG A 264 -18.07 -14.53 22.63
N THR A 265 -17.06 -14.27 21.83
CA THR A 265 -17.17 -13.31 20.72
C THR A 265 -18.18 -13.80 19.69
N ALA A 266 -18.09 -15.07 19.31
CA ALA A 266 -19.02 -15.70 18.39
C ALA A 266 -20.46 -15.70 18.99
N GLU A 267 -20.61 -16.11 20.24
CA GLU A 267 -21.86 -16.11 20.95
C GLU A 267 -22.48 -14.70 21.02
N ALA A 268 -21.70 -13.68 21.38
CA ALA A 268 -22.19 -12.30 21.44
C ALA A 268 -22.63 -11.75 20.08
N ILE A 269 -21.94 -12.12 19.00
CA ILE A 269 -22.35 -11.78 17.63
C ILE A 269 -23.71 -12.45 17.31
N GLN A 270 -23.84 -13.74 17.61
CA GLN A 270 -25.06 -14.51 17.35
C GLN A 270 -26.25 -14.00 18.16
N GLU A 271 -26.08 -13.68 19.45
CA GLU A 271 -27.11 -13.10 20.31
C GLU A 271 -27.67 -11.77 19.78
N LEU A 272 -26.86 -11.01 19.07
CA LEU A 272 -27.23 -9.76 18.41
C LEU A 272 -27.74 -9.95 16.96
N ASN A 273 -28.08 -11.20 16.60
CA ASN A 273 -28.50 -11.58 15.24
C ASN A 273 -27.44 -11.31 14.17
N GLY A 274 -26.17 -11.31 14.54
CA GLY A 274 -25.05 -11.29 13.60
C GLY A 274 -24.76 -12.66 13.02
N ASN A 275 -23.89 -12.70 12.03
CA ASN A 275 -23.47 -13.92 11.34
C ASN A 275 -21.98 -14.20 11.63
N VAL A 276 -21.68 -15.34 12.24
CA VAL A 276 -20.31 -15.82 12.45
C VAL A 276 -19.92 -16.63 11.21
N LEU A 277 -18.81 -16.25 10.56
CA LEU A 277 -18.32 -16.91 9.37
C LEU A 277 -17.35 -18.04 9.74
N PHE A 278 -16.49 -17.82 10.73
CA PHE A 278 -15.65 -18.86 11.32
C PHE A 278 -15.20 -18.48 12.74
N GLU A 279 -14.80 -19.47 13.52
CA GLU A 279 -14.46 -19.34 14.94
C GLU A 279 -13.03 -19.77 15.24
N LYS A 280 -12.39 -20.51 14.36
CA LYS A 280 -11.02 -21.03 14.53
C LYS A 280 -10.28 -21.12 13.21
N LEU A 281 -8.96 -21.07 13.30
CA LEU A 281 -8.07 -21.37 12.17
C LEU A 281 -7.43 -22.75 12.36
N SER A 282 -7.34 -23.53 11.30
CA SER A 282 -6.46 -24.70 11.22
C SER A 282 -5.03 -24.24 10.94
N LEU A 283 -4.47 -23.45 11.88
CA LEU A 283 -3.15 -22.84 11.81
C LEU A 283 -2.46 -22.99 13.17
N HIS A 284 -1.52 -23.93 13.24
CA HIS A 284 -0.72 -24.10 14.44
C HIS A 284 0.12 -22.85 14.72
N GLY A 285 0.05 -22.31 15.93
CA GLY A 285 0.69 -21.06 16.33
C GLY A 285 -0.16 -19.81 16.13
N CYS A 286 -1.35 -19.93 15.52
CA CYS A 286 -2.34 -18.84 15.41
C CYS A 286 -3.74 -19.41 15.15
N ASP A 287 -4.24 -20.27 16.03
CA ASP A 287 -5.53 -20.95 15.86
C ASP A 287 -6.73 -20.11 16.32
N SER A 288 -6.46 -19.08 17.10
CA SER A 288 -7.48 -18.25 17.78
C SER A 288 -7.82 -17.00 16.97
N LEU A 289 -8.74 -17.15 16.03
CA LEU A 289 -9.31 -16.03 15.26
C LEU A 289 -10.78 -16.27 15.01
N VAL A 290 -11.62 -15.31 15.45
CA VAL A 290 -13.06 -15.27 15.14
C VAL A 290 -13.31 -14.20 14.09
N PHE A 291 -14.11 -14.52 13.09
CA PHE A 291 -14.60 -13.54 12.14
C PHE A 291 -16.12 -13.63 11.98
N GLY A 292 -16.78 -12.51 12.15
CA GLY A 292 -18.22 -12.39 11.96
C GLY A 292 -18.65 -11.03 11.46
N LYS A 293 -19.93 -10.91 11.18
CA LYS A 293 -20.59 -9.68 10.74
C LYS A 293 -21.76 -9.36 11.62
N LEU A 294 -21.82 -8.12 12.11
CA LEU A 294 -22.97 -7.58 12.82
C LEU A 294 -23.52 -6.40 12.01
N ASN A 295 -24.62 -6.63 11.28
CA ASN A 295 -25.13 -5.71 10.27
C ASN A 295 -24.06 -5.41 9.20
N ASN A 296 -23.61 -4.15 9.11
CA ASN A 296 -22.55 -3.72 8.19
C ASN A 296 -21.15 -3.71 8.81
N MET A 297 -21.02 -4.01 10.09
CA MET A 297 -19.77 -4.03 10.82
C MET A 297 -19.12 -5.40 10.74
N ASP A 298 -17.86 -5.46 10.33
CA ASP A 298 -17.04 -6.64 10.45
C ASP A 298 -16.45 -6.72 11.85
N VAL A 299 -16.45 -7.89 12.45
CA VAL A 299 -15.95 -8.13 13.81
C VAL A 299 -14.87 -9.19 13.75
N LEU A 300 -13.66 -8.86 14.20
CA LEU A 300 -12.55 -9.79 14.36
C LEU A 300 -12.15 -9.91 15.81
N GLY A 301 -12.14 -11.13 16.30
CA GLY A 301 -11.63 -11.47 17.64
C GLY A 301 -10.25 -12.11 17.51
N LEU A 302 -9.23 -11.44 18.04
CA LEU A 302 -7.84 -11.86 18.02
C LEU A 302 -7.41 -12.45 19.34
N SER A 303 -6.41 -13.30 19.31
CA SER A 303 -5.77 -13.84 20.51
C SER A 303 -5.22 -12.74 21.42
N GLY A 304 -5.25 -12.95 22.73
CA GLY A 304 -4.55 -12.10 23.70
C GLY A 304 -3.03 -12.29 23.71
N LEU A 305 -2.53 -13.43 23.20
CA LEU A 305 -1.10 -13.66 23.07
C LEU A 305 -0.49 -12.75 22.00
N PRO A 306 0.49 -11.88 22.34
CA PRO A 306 0.99 -10.87 21.42
C PRO A 306 1.46 -11.40 20.06
N LEU A 307 2.15 -12.54 20.04
CA LEU A 307 2.61 -13.16 18.79
C LEU A 307 1.43 -13.54 17.88
N ASN A 308 0.44 -14.22 18.45
CA ASN A 308 -0.73 -14.70 17.70
C ASN A 308 -1.60 -13.52 17.25
N CYS A 309 -1.73 -12.50 18.09
CA CYS A 309 -2.46 -11.27 17.78
C CYS A 309 -1.80 -10.53 16.59
N SER A 310 -0.47 -10.39 16.63
CA SER A 310 0.31 -9.77 15.57
C SER A 310 0.20 -10.53 14.25
N ALA A 311 0.33 -11.85 14.28
CA ALA A 311 0.17 -12.68 13.10
C ALA A 311 -1.24 -12.58 12.51
N ALA A 312 -2.28 -12.68 13.35
CA ALA A 312 -3.67 -12.56 12.91
C ALA A 312 -3.97 -11.19 12.33
N PHE A 313 -3.40 -10.12 12.90
CA PHE A 313 -3.53 -8.77 12.35
C PHE A 313 -2.92 -8.68 10.96
N ASP A 314 -1.66 -9.04 10.79
CA ASP A 314 -0.96 -8.92 9.51
C ASP A 314 -1.57 -9.81 8.41
N LEU A 315 -1.99 -11.02 8.78
CA LEU A 315 -2.51 -12.00 7.82
C LEU A 315 -3.98 -11.77 7.45
N PHE A 316 -4.80 -11.19 8.33
CA PHE A 316 -6.25 -11.12 8.14
C PHE A 316 -6.84 -9.73 8.36
N CYS A 317 -6.46 -9.02 9.44
CA CYS A 317 -7.03 -7.69 9.72
C CYS A 317 -6.51 -6.65 8.73
N ARG A 318 -5.20 -6.58 8.49
CA ARG A 318 -4.60 -5.66 7.52
C ARG A 318 -5.20 -5.84 6.12
N PRO A 319 -5.30 -7.06 5.54
CA PRO A 319 -5.99 -7.27 4.26
C PRO A 319 -7.43 -6.79 4.25
N LEU A 320 -8.19 -7.05 5.33
CA LEU A 320 -9.57 -6.56 5.45
C LEU A 320 -9.64 -5.04 5.44
N LEU A 321 -8.81 -4.37 6.25
CA LEU A 321 -8.79 -2.92 6.38
C LEU A 321 -8.41 -2.25 5.05
N LEU A 322 -7.38 -2.77 4.37
CA LEU A 322 -6.97 -2.27 3.05
C LEU A 322 -8.07 -2.47 2.00
N ALA A 323 -8.69 -3.64 1.96
CA ALA A 323 -9.77 -3.91 1.03
C ALA A 323 -11.02 -3.05 1.31
N ARG A 324 -11.34 -2.79 2.58
CA ARG A 324 -12.39 -1.83 3.01
C ARG A 324 -12.08 -0.40 2.57
N SER A 325 -10.80 -0.02 2.63
CA SER A 325 -10.32 1.30 2.16
C SER A 325 -10.34 1.45 0.64
N GLY A 326 -10.64 0.38 -0.10
CA GLY A 326 -10.70 0.40 -1.56
C GLY A 326 -9.41 -0.07 -2.26
N ALA A 327 -8.44 -0.60 -1.53
CA ALA A 327 -7.21 -1.12 -2.10
C ALA A 327 -7.47 -2.23 -3.13
N SER A 328 -6.70 -2.24 -4.22
CA SER A 328 -6.68 -3.36 -5.15
C SER A 328 -6.04 -4.60 -4.50
N LYS A 329 -6.35 -5.79 -5.05
CA LYS A 329 -5.83 -7.06 -4.51
C LYS A 329 -4.30 -7.12 -4.38
N GLY A 330 -3.57 -6.35 -5.21
CA GLY A 330 -2.10 -6.31 -5.17
C GLY A 330 -1.51 -5.77 -3.86
N TYR A 331 -2.29 -5.01 -3.07
CA TYR A 331 -1.82 -4.42 -1.81
C TYR A 331 -1.93 -5.35 -0.59
N TRP A 332 -2.71 -6.44 -0.69
CA TRP A 332 -2.99 -7.31 0.44
C TRP A 332 -2.87 -8.81 0.15
N ASN A 333 -2.36 -9.19 -1.02
CA ASN A 333 -2.09 -10.59 -1.33
C ASN A 333 -0.76 -11.05 -0.73
N TRP A 334 -0.77 -12.28 -0.20
CA TRP A 334 0.46 -12.95 0.23
C TRP A 334 1.31 -13.32 -0.99
N ALA A 335 2.62 -13.16 -0.90
CA ALA A 335 3.52 -13.68 -1.90
C ALA A 335 3.55 -15.22 -1.81
N CYS A 336 3.37 -15.89 -2.95
CA CYS A 336 3.58 -17.34 -3.03
C CYS A 336 5.06 -17.59 -3.24
N MET A 337 5.68 -18.32 -2.30
CA MET A 337 7.09 -18.69 -2.33
C MET A 337 7.23 -20.15 -2.73
N THR A 338 8.17 -20.46 -3.61
CA THR A 338 8.32 -21.82 -4.14
C THR A 338 9.26 -22.69 -3.29
N TYR A 339 10.17 -22.10 -2.51
CA TYR A 339 11.20 -22.85 -1.81
C TYR A 339 11.52 -22.29 -0.43
N LEU A 340 11.66 -23.20 0.54
CA LEU A 340 12.32 -22.95 1.81
C LEU A 340 13.82 -23.14 1.59
N ASP A 341 14.63 -22.15 1.96
CA ASP A 341 16.09 -22.24 1.84
C ASP A 341 16.69 -22.99 3.04
N GLU A 342 16.23 -22.64 4.23
CA GLU A 342 16.71 -23.22 5.47
C GLU A 342 15.63 -23.15 6.55
N ILE A 343 15.50 -24.22 7.33
CA ILE A 343 14.72 -24.25 8.55
C ILE A 343 15.71 -24.15 9.71
N LEU A 344 15.83 -22.96 10.30
CA LEU A 344 16.77 -22.68 11.39
C LEU A 344 16.36 -23.30 12.73
N ALA A 345 15.08 -23.63 12.90
CA ALA A 345 14.59 -24.37 14.03
C ALA A 345 13.62 -25.48 13.56
N PRO A 346 13.71 -26.68 14.09
CA PRO A 346 12.75 -27.74 13.82
C PRO A 346 11.37 -27.25 14.27
N LEU A 347 10.33 -27.61 13.51
CA LEU A 347 8.95 -27.44 13.97
C LEU A 347 8.82 -28.15 15.34
N PRO A 348 8.14 -27.51 16.31
CA PRO A 348 7.70 -28.25 17.47
C PRO A 348 6.94 -29.49 16.96
N PRO A 349 7.05 -30.65 17.63
CA PRO A 349 6.25 -31.79 17.26
C PRO A 349 4.78 -31.31 17.22
N LEU A 350 4.17 -31.48 16.06
CA LEU A 350 2.75 -31.17 15.88
C LEU A 350 2.01 -32.13 16.79
N ASP A 351 1.56 -31.68 17.94
CA ASP A 351 0.75 -32.47 18.85
C ASP A 351 -0.50 -32.93 18.08
N ASN A 352 -0.41 -34.11 17.49
CA ASN A 352 -1.49 -34.88 16.88
C ASN A 352 -2.41 -34.21 15.84
N ARG A 353 -1.96 -33.15 15.16
CA ARG A 353 -2.73 -32.51 14.05
C ARG A 353 -1.88 -32.37 12.78
N PRO A 354 -1.58 -33.49 12.07
CA PRO A 354 -0.80 -33.43 10.83
C PRO A 354 -1.53 -32.66 9.70
N GLU A 355 -2.80 -32.33 9.90
CA GLU A 355 -3.67 -31.67 8.94
C GLU A 355 -3.63 -30.13 9.03
N ASP A 356 -3.01 -29.58 10.07
CA ASP A 356 -2.98 -28.14 10.30
C ASP A 356 -1.82 -27.45 9.57
N TRP A 357 -2.07 -26.23 9.14
CA TRP A 357 -1.03 -25.33 8.69
C TRP A 357 -0.13 -24.90 9.85
N CYS A 358 1.12 -24.54 9.55
CA CYS A 358 2.05 -24.04 10.56
C CYS A 358 2.44 -22.60 10.26
N LEU A 359 2.44 -21.78 11.31
CA LEU A 359 2.93 -20.41 11.27
C LEU A 359 4.39 -20.38 11.72
N GLN A 360 5.23 -19.72 10.92
CA GLN A 360 6.63 -19.45 11.24
C GLN A 360 6.95 -17.99 10.95
N VAL A 361 8.02 -17.48 11.50
CA VAL A 361 8.61 -16.22 11.07
C VAL A 361 9.67 -16.47 10.01
N GLY A 362 9.87 -15.55 9.11
CA GLY A 362 10.80 -15.71 8.01
C GLY A 362 11.55 -14.45 7.63
N LYS A 363 12.67 -14.67 6.96
CA LYS A 363 13.47 -13.62 6.34
C LYS A 363 13.88 -14.08 4.93
N LEU A 364 13.84 -13.17 3.96
CA LEU A 364 14.33 -13.45 2.62
C LEU A 364 15.83 -13.78 2.66
N SER A 365 16.22 -14.88 2.00
CA SER A 365 17.62 -15.32 1.95
C SER A 365 18.47 -14.40 1.09
N ASP A 366 17.86 -13.79 0.07
CA ASP A 366 18.50 -12.93 -0.91
C ASP A 366 17.54 -11.81 -1.33
N HIS A 367 18.04 -10.59 -1.42
CA HIS A 367 17.31 -9.40 -1.84
C HIS A 367 17.68 -8.94 -3.27
N SER A 368 18.44 -9.76 -4.02
CA SER A 368 18.81 -9.42 -5.40
C SER A 368 17.59 -9.39 -6.32
N PRO A 369 17.63 -8.63 -7.43
CA PRO A 369 16.54 -8.64 -8.42
C PRO A 369 16.26 -10.01 -9.01
N GLU A 370 17.25 -10.87 -9.09
CA GLU A 370 17.13 -12.25 -9.60
C GLU A 370 16.40 -13.15 -8.60
N ALA A 371 16.58 -12.94 -7.29
CA ALA A 371 15.88 -13.66 -6.25
C ALA A 371 14.38 -13.34 -6.21
N LEU A 372 13.94 -12.20 -6.75
CA LEU A 372 12.52 -11.83 -6.84
C LEU A 372 11.73 -12.72 -7.80
N THR A 373 12.38 -13.44 -8.70
CA THR A 373 11.72 -14.38 -9.63
C THR A 373 11.51 -15.76 -8.99
N GLN A 374 12.35 -16.15 -8.05
CA GLN A 374 12.24 -17.38 -7.27
C GLN A 374 12.70 -17.10 -5.83
N PRO A 375 11.89 -16.41 -5.04
CA PRO A 375 12.29 -16.02 -3.71
C PRO A 375 12.45 -17.22 -2.80
N ARG A 376 13.50 -17.19 -1.98
CA ARG A 376 13.78 -18.19 -0.94
C ARG A 376 13.67 -17.53 0.42
N VAL A 377 13.14 -18.26 1.39
CA VAL A 377 12.96 -17.75 2.73
C VAL A 377 13.59 -18.68 3.75
N LYS A 378 14.33 -18.09 4.70
CA LYS A 378 14.78 -18.77 5.92
C LYS A 378 13.70 -18.65 6.96
N THR A 379 13.38 -19.74 7.64
CA THR A 379 12.30 -19.77 8.62
C THR A 379 12.76 -20.29 9.97
N TRP A 380 12.10 -19.84 11.02
CA TRP A 380 12.26 -20.32 12.37
C TRP A 380 10.97 -20.11 13.18
N ASN A 381 10.84 -20.81 14.30
CA ASN A 381 9.71 -20.67 15.21
C ASN A 381 10.06 -19.66 16.30
N PRO A 382 9.36 -18.53 16.42
CA PRO A 382 9.53 -17.63 17.55
C PRO A 382 8.84 -18.23 18.78
N GLU A 383 9.46 -18.13 19.94
CA GLU A 383 8.83 -18.51 21.20
C GLU A 383 7.82 -17.44 21.63
N THR A 384 8.16 -16.19 21.39
CA THR A 384 7.30 -15.04 21.68
C THR A 384 7.55 -13.92 20.68
N LEU A 385 6.62 -12.96 20.56
CA LEU A 385 6.79 -11.76 19.74
C LEU A 385 8.05 -10.96 20.11
N PHE A 386 8.41 -10.97 21.39
CA PHE A 386 9.57 -10.24 21.92
C PHE A 386 10.87 -11.02 21.89
N SER A 387 10.87 -12.23 21.33
CA SER A 387 12.14 -12.96 21.15
C SER A 387 13.03 -12.22 20.13
N PRO A 388 14.36 -12.21 20.30
CA PRO A 388 15.28 -11.65 19.31
C PRO A 388 15.08 -12.25 17.92
N VAL A 389 14.62 -13.48 17.86
CA VAL A 389 14.29 -14.23 16.64
C VAL A 389 13.13 -13.57 15.91
N ALA A 390 12.02 -13.29 16.61
CA ALA A 390 10.87 -12.62 16.00
C ALA A 390 11.21 -11.18 15.58
N ALA A 391 11.98 -10.43 16.39
CA ALA A 391 12.43 -9.08 16.07
C ALA A 391 13.33 -8.99 14.84
N GLY A 392 14.02 -10.08 14.48
CA GLY A 392 14.85 -10.16 13.27
C GLY A 392 14.13 -10.70 12.04
N SER A 393 12.82 -11.02 12.13
CA SER A 393 12.02 -11.49 11.02
C SER A 393 11.62 -10.36 10.07
N GLU A 394 11.34 -10.71 8.81
CA GLU A 394 10.80 -9.80 7.81
C GLU A 394 9.33 -10.10 7.51
N GLY A 395 8.76 -11.17 8.06
CA GLY A 395 7.38 -11.53 7.84
C GLY A 395 6.99 -12.90 8.37
N TRP A 396 5.78 -13.28 8.03
CA TRP A 396 5.14 -14.52 8.41
C TRP A 396 5.19 -15.54 7.28
N VAL A 397 5.49 -16.79 7.62
CA VAL A 397 5.50 -17.91 6.68
C VAL A 397 4.39 -18.89 7.04
N LEU A 398 3.50 -19.11 6.08
CA LEU A 398 2.46 -20.12 6.17
C LEU A 398 2.91 -21.39 5.45
N ARG A 399 3.07 -22.43 6.21
CA ARG A 399 3.50 -23.73 5.72
C ARG A 399 2.31 -24.70 5.68
N PRO A 400 1.99 -25.29 4.53
CA PRO A 400 0.90 -26.25 4.41
C PRO A 400 1.19 -27.56 5.15
N PRO A 401 0.17 -28.38 5.46
CA PRO A 401 0.32 -29.65 6.21
C PRO A 401 1.32 -30.62 5.58
N GLU A 402 1.37 -30.68 4.26
CA GLU A 402 2.31 -31.52 3.50
C GLU A 402 3.22 -30.64 2.65
N PRO A 403 4.35 -30.15 3.20
CA PRO A 403 5.15 -29.12 2.55
C PRO A 403 6.03 -29.63 1.40
N GLU A 404 6.27 -30.95 1.29
CA GLU A 404 7.15 -31.48 0.25
C GLU A 404 6.60 -31.17 -1.15
N GLY A 405 7.32 -30.31 -1.88
CA GLY A 405 6.95 -29.89 -3.23
C GLY A 405 5.80 -28.90 -3.31
N LYS A 406 5.21 -28.44 -2.20
CA LYS A 406 4.15 -27.42 -2.17
C LYS A 406 4.72 -26.03 -1.86
N PRO A 407 4.15 -24.99 -2.44
CA PRO A 407 4.57 -23.63 -2.15
C PRO A 407 4.25 -23.25 -0.70
N VAL A 408 5.15 -22.51 -0.07
CA VAL A 408 4.88 -21.79 1.18
C VAL A 408 4.49 -20.35 0.87
N PHE A 409 3.68 -19.76 1.73
CA PHE A 409 3.23 -18.39 1.56
C PHE A 409 3.97 -17.48 2.53
N PHE A 410 4.43 -16.36 2.05
CA PHE A 410 5.14 -15.35 2.82
C PHE A 410 4.36 -14.04 2.81
N ALA A 411 3.97 -13.60 4.00
CA ALA A 411 3.37 -12.29 4.22
C ALA A 411 4.42 -11.38 4.87
N ARG A 412 4.99 -10.45 4.09
CA ARG A 412 5.99 -9.52 4.58
C ARG A 412 5.35 -8.55 5.58
N GLN A 413 6.01 -8.34 6.72
CA GLN A 413 5.70 -7.21 7.61
C GLN A 413 6.12 -5.92 6.89
N GLN A 414 5.20 -4.99 6.77
CA GLN A 414 5.44 -3.68 6.14
C GLN A 414 5.79 -2.66 7.19
#